data_3ba1447cd71093abc3772f33990d7d2d
#
_entry.id   3ba1447cd71093abc3772f33990d7d2d
#
_cell.length_a   1.000
_cell.length_b   1.000
_cell.length_c   1.000
_cell.angle_alpha   90.00
_cell.angle_beta   90.00
_cell.angle_gamma   90.00
#
_symmetry.space_group_name_H-M   'P 1'
#
loop_
_entity.id
_entity.type
_entity.pdbx_description
1 polymer ?
#
loop_
_entity_poly.entity_id
_entity_poly.type
_entity_poly.pdbx_seq_one_letter_code
_entity_poly.pdbx_strand_id
1 'polypeptide(L)'
;VDDPVDARVLDAAAELIGRDGEQGVTMRAIAAHSEVSRATVFRRFGTKNVVVNRVILRELRKFVLGTLAAIDEGVGPAAAIAELLTHAIQFSRVNPAFRRLVADDPQRLVNFSRSSELGAMDLARALVATVLVTSEPGSALPIDAIHLADIVCHLAIAYALVPDSSMDVEDTVEFQQVFLRLVGPALGAHRDTD
;
A
#
# COMPACT_ATOMS: atom_id res chain seq x y z
N VAL A 1 0.65 -1.08 18.42
CA VAL A 1 -0.64 -0.41 18.65
C VAL A 1 -0.33 1.04 18.94
N ASP A 2 -0.92 1.97 18.17
CA ASP A 2 -0.73 3.41 18.39
C ASP A 2 -1.31 3.81 19.75
N ASP A 3 -0.68 4.78 20.41
CA ASP A 3 -1.24 5.44 21.58
C ASP A 3 -2.65 5.98 21.23
N PRO A 4 -3.66 5.84 22.09
CA PRO A 4 -5.04 6.26 21.78
C PRO A 4 -5.17 7.73 21.35
N VAL A 5 -4.29 8.61 21.83
CA VAL A 5 -4.26 10.03 21.41
C VAL A 5 -3.69 10.15 20.00
N ASP A 6 -2.62 9.41 19.69
CA ASP A 6 -2.03 9.40 18.36
C ASP A 6 -3.02 8.81 17.33
N ALA A 7 -3.74 7.75 17.70
CA ALA A 7 -4.77 7.16 16.85
C ALA A 7 -5.84 8.20 16.47
N ARG A 8 -6.43 8.92 17.44
CA ARG A 8 -7.43 9.96 17.17
C ARG A 8 -6.89 11.08 16.27
N VAL A 9 -5.65 11.52 16.50
CA VAL A 9 -5.02 12.56 15.67
C VAL A 9 -4.82 12.07 14.23
N LEU A 10 -4.39 10.82 14.04
CA LEU A 10 -4.16 10.26 12.73
C LEU A 10 -5.48 9.92 12.01
N ASP A 11 -6.54 9.53 12.72
CA ASP A 11 -7.89 9.34 12.13
C ASP A 11 -8.43 10.67 11.61
N ALA A 12 -8.41 11.69 12.45
CA ALA A 12 -8.83 13.05 12.08
C ALA A 12 -8.03 13.57 10.86
N ALA A 13 -6.73 13.35 10.83
CA ALA A 13 -5.88 13.77 9.73
C ALA A 13 -6.21 13.01 8.43
N ALA A 14 -6.44 11.70 8.50
CA ALA A 14 -6.80 10.88 7.34
C ALA A 14 -8.16 11.31 6.73
N GLU A 15 -9.16 11.58 7.58
CA GLU A 15 -10.47 12.09 7.13
C GLU A 15 -10.34 13.46 6.47
N LEU A 16 -9.59 14.38 7.08
CA LEU A 16 -9.37 15.72 6.53
C LEU A 16 -8.60 15.66 5.21
N ILE A 17 -7.58 14.82 5.08
CA ILE A 17 -6.85 14.61 3.83
C ILE A 17 -7.79 14.07 2.75
N GLY A 18 -8.60 13.07 3.07
CA GLY A 18 -9.54 12.46 2.11
C GLY A 18 -10.58 13.46 1.59
N ARG A 19 -11.03 14.39 2.44
CA ARG A 19 -12.04 15.40 2.13
C ARG A 19 -11.45 16.63 1.43
N ASP A 20 -10.40 17.21 2.00
CA ASP A 20 -9.92 18.56 1.65
C ASP A 20 -8.57 18.53 0.91
N GLY A 21 -7.96 17.36 0.74
CA GLY A 21 -6.60 17.20 0.25
C GLY A 21 -5.53 17.64 1.27
N GLU A 22 -4.28 17.30 1.01
CA GLU A 22 -3.18 17.69 1.92
C GLU A 22 -3.05 19.20 2.07
N GLN A 23 -3.26 19.95 0.98
CA GLN A 23 -3.11 21.42 1.00
C GLN A 23 -4.14 22.09 1.92
N GLY A 24 -5.36 21.55 2.01
CA GLY A 24 -6.43 22.06 2.88
C GLY A 24 -6.25 21.73 4.36
N VAL A 25 -5.36 20.78 4.70
CA VAL A 25 -5.18 20.32 6.07
C VAL A 25 -4.17 21.20 6.85
N THR A 26 -4.54 21.60 8.06
CA THR A 26 -3.67 22.34 8.97
C THR A 26 -3.59 21.66 10.33
N MET A 27 -2.50 21.88 11.08
CA MET A 27 -2.35 21.37 12.46
C MET A 27 -3.50 21.85 13.37
N ARG A 28 -4.06 23.02 13.09
CA ARG A 28 -5.22 23.56 13.83
C ARG A 28 -6.50 22.77 13.52
N ALA A 29 -6.74 22.48 12.23
CA ALA A 29 -7.89 21.68 11.82
C ALA A 29 -7.81 20.25 12.36
N ILE A 30 -6.62 19.63 12.31
CA ILE A 30 -6.38 18.30 12.89
C ILE A 30 -6.68 18.30 14.40
N ALA A 31 -6.17 19.28 15.15
CA ALA A 31 -6.40 19.39 16.59
C ALA A 31 -7.89 19.54 16.92
N ALA A 32 -8.61 20.40 16.17
CA ALA A 32 -10.04 20.59 16.35
C ALA A 32 -10.85 19.33 16.02
N HIS A 33 -10.52 18.63 14.92
CA HIS A 33 -11.25 17.45 14.47
C HIS A 33 -10.98 16.23 15.36
N SER A 34 -9.77 16.09 15.88
CA SER A 34 -9.37 15.01 16.79
C SER A 34 -9.80 15.22 18.25
N GLU A 35 -10.34 16.40 18.59
CA GLU A 35 -10.63 16.82 19.96
C GLU A 35 -9.39 16.74 20.91
N VAL A 36 -8.19 16.89 20.33
CA VAL A 36 -6.92 16.93 21.06
C VAL A 36 -6.38 18.36 21.10
N SER A 37 -5.85 18.78 22.23
CA SER A 37 -5.32 20.14 22.36
C SER A 37 -4.20 20.40 21.34
N ARG A 38 -4.16 21.61 20.77
CA ARG A 38 -3.11 22.01 19.82
C ARG A 38 -1.70 21.77 20.38
N ALA A 39 -1.49 22.10 21.65
CA ALA A 39 -0.21 21.89 22.31
C ALA A 39 0.20 20.43 22.33
N THR A 40 -0.76 19.51 22.57
CA THR A 40 -0.51 18.06 22.54
C THR A 40 -0.19 17.58 21.14
N VAL A 41 -0.95 18.01 20.11
CA VAL A 41 -0.68 17.64 18.71
C VAL A 41 0.72 18.10 18.29
N PHE A 42 1.07 19.37 18.58
CA PHE A 42 2.40 19.89 18.24
C PHE A 42 3.52 19.18 19.01
N ARG A 43 3.34 18.90 20.29
CA ARG A 43 4.34 18.19 21.09
C ARG A 43 4.61 16.77 20.57
N ARG A 44 3.57 16.04 20.07
CA ARG A 44 3.67 14.65 19.61
C ARG A 44 4.15 14.52 18.17
N PHE A 45 3.73 15.42 17.30
CA PHE A 45 3.96 15.32 15.86
C PHE A 45 4.87 16.42 15.31
N GLY A 46 5.01 17.54 15.97
CA GLY A 46 5.83 18.66 15.53
C GLY A 46 5.27 19.40 14.32
N THR A 47 5.21 18.75 13.16
CA THR A 47 4.80 19.37 11.90
C THR A 47 3.69 18.61 11.17
N LYS A 48 2.99 19.31 10.27
CA LYS A 48 2.00 18.69 9.37
C LYS A 48 2.60 17.54 8.55
N ASN A 49 3.80 17.71 8.03
CA ASN A 49 4.47 16.69 7.24
C ASN A 49 4.67 15.39 8.01
N VAL A 50 5.02 15.45 9.28
CA VAL A 50 5.13 14.28 10.14
C VAL A 50 3.77 13.59 10.32
N VAL A 51 2.70 14.36 10.53
CA VAL A 51 1.34 13.79 10.62
C VAL A 51 0.96 13.08 9.32
N VAL A 52 1.14 13.74 8.17
CA VAL A 52 0.80 13.17 6.86
C VAL A 52 1.61 11.89 6.59
N ASN A 53 2.92 11.90 6.85
CA ASN A 53 3.76 10.72 6.69
C ASN A 53 3.29 9.56 7.59
N ARG A 54 2.92 9.85 8.84
CA ARG A 54 2.37 8.83 9.75
C ARG A 54 1.00 8.31 9.31
N VAL A 55 0.15 9.16 8.71
CA VAL A 55 -1.11 8.71 8.11
C VAL A 55 -0.83 7.75 6.97
N ILE A 56 0.04 8.11 6.02
CA ILE A 56 0.39 7.24 4.88
C ILE A 56 0.92 5.90 5.38
N LEU A 57 1.88 5.92 6.31
CA LEU A 57 2.48 4.71 6.86
C LEU A 57 1.45 3.81 7.56
N ARG A 58 0.53 4.42 8.33
CA ARG A 58 -0.54 3.70 9.03
C ARG A 58 -1.52 3.06 8.07
N GLU A 59 -1.94 3.77 7.04
CA GLU A 59 -2.86 3.25 6.03
C GLU A 59 -2.22 2.13 5.21
N LEU A 60 -0.94 2.26 4.84
CA LEU A 60 -0.18 1.18 4.24
C LEU A 60 -0.07 -0.04 5.16
N ARG A 61 0.17 0.17 6.46
CA ARG A 61 0.22 -0.93 7.42
C ARG A 61 -1.12 -1.66 7.55
N LYS A 62 -2.24 -0.93 7.57
CA LYS A 62 -3.58 -1.53 7.55
C LYS A 62 -3.78 -2.36 6.29
N PHE A 63 -3.40 -1.81 5.15
CA PHE A 63 -3.45 -2.51 3.87
C PHE A 63 -2.63 -3.81 3.92
N VAL A 64 -1.37 -3.75 4.36
CA VAL A 64 -0.47 -4.90 4.50
C VAL A 64 -1.09 -6.00 5.35
N LEU A 65 -1.55 -5.64 6.55
CA LEU A 65 -2.14 -6.61 7.48
C LEU A 65 -3.46 -7.19 6.95
N GLY A 66 -4.28 -6.36 6.31
CA GLY A 66 -5.54 -6.80 5.69
C GLY A 66 -5.29 -7.77 4.53
N THR A 67 -4.32 -7.48 3.68
CA THR A 67 -3.95 -8.35 2.55
C THR A 67 -3.37 -9.69 3.03
N LEU A 68 -2.47 -9.67 4.02
CA LEU A 68 -1.93 -10.91 4.60
C LEU A 68 -3.01 -11.80 5.22
N ALA A 69 -4.04 -11.19 5.81
CA ALA A 69 -5.15 -11.93 6.40
C ALA A 69 -6.16 -12.45 5.35
N ALA A 70 -6.15 -11.91 4.13
CA ALA A 70 -7.08 -12.26 3.05
C ALA A 70 -6.51 -13.30 2.08
N ILE A 71 -5.18 -13.45 2.01
CA ILE A 71 -4.55 -14.47 1.14
C ILE A 71 -4.79 -15.85 1.74
N ASP A 72 -5.46 -16.70 0.99
CA ASP A 72 -5.76 -18.07 1.39
C ASP A 72 -4.49 -18.92 1.46
N GLU A 73 -4.42 -19.78 2.49
CA GLU A 73 -3.37 -20.79 2.60
C GLU A 73 -3.46 -21.79 1.44
N GLY A 74 -2.34 -22.04 0.76
CA GLY A 74 -2.27 -22.99 -0.35
C GLY A 74 -2.48 -22.40 -1.73
N VAL A 75 -2.67 -21.09 -1.84
CA VAL A 75 -2.62 -20.38 -3.12
C VAL A 75 -1.17 -20.32 -3.59
N GLY A 76 -0.89 -20.78 -4.82
CA GLY A 76 0.47 -20.77 -5.37
C GLY A 76 1.06 -19.34 -5.49
N PRO A 77 2.40 -19.19 -5.52
CA PRO A 77 3.09 -17.90 -5.47
C PRO A 77 2.61 -16.90 -6.55
N ALA A 78 2.35 -17.37 -7.76
CA ALA A 78 1.88 -16.51 -8.85
C ALA A 78 0.50 -15.91 -8.56
N ALA A 79 -0.43 -16.71 -8.05
CA ALA A 79 -1.77 -16.26 -7.72
C ALA A 79 -1.75 -15.32 -6.50
N ALA A 80 -0.97 -15.64 -5.47
CA ALA A 80 -0.79 -14.79 -4.30
C ALA A 80 -0.23 -13.39 -4.66
N ILE A 81 0.72 -13.32 -5.59
CA ILE A 81 1.24 -12.03 -6.08
C ILE A 81 0.21 -11.29 -6.93
N ALA A 82 -0.53 -11.98 -7.78
CA ALA A 82 -1.60 -11.36 -8.56
C ALA A 82 -2.67 -10.74 -7.66
N GLU A 83 -3.06 -11.44 -6.61
CA GLU A 83 -4.02 -10.97 -5.61
C GLU A 83 -3.47 -9.78 -4.82
N LEU A 84 -2.23 -9.87 -4.32
CA LEU A 84 -1.56 -8.79 -3.62
C LEU A 84 -1.48 -7.52 -4.48
N LEU A 85 -1.07 -7.64 -5.74
CA LEU A 85 -0.97 -6.49 -6.65
C LEU A 85 -2.34 -5.88 -6.94
N THR A 86 -3.35 -6.71 -7.16
CA THR A 86 -4.74 -6.27 -7.34
C THR A 86 -5.24 -5.48 -6.12
N HIS A 87 -5.03 -6.03 -4.92
CA HIS A 87 -5.40 -5.34 -3.67
C HIS A 87 -4.64 -4.02 -3.50
N ALA A 88 -3.36 -3.95 -3.88
CA ALA A 88 -2.57 -2.72 -3.80
C ALA A 88 -3.11 -1.62 -4.73
N ILE A 89 -3.48 -1.98 -5.95
CA ILE A 89 -4.08 -1.06 -6.91
C ILE A 89 -5.45 -0.58 -6.41
N GLN A 90 -6.31 -1.49 -5.96
CA GLN A 90 -7.60 -1.14 -5.39
C GLN A 90 -7.47 -0.24 -4.16
N PHE A 91 -6.57 -0.55 -3.24
CA PHE A 91 -6.31 0.28 -2.06
C PHE A 91 -6.00 1.72 -2.46
N SER A 92 -5.15 1.93 -3.47
CA SER A 92 -4.79 3.27 -3.94
C SER A 92 -5.98 4.06 -4.47
N ARG A 93 -7.02 3.38 -4.96
CA ARG A 93 -8.23 3.98 -5.55
C ARG A 93 -9.38 4.15 -4.57
N VAL A 94 -9.51 3.21 -3.62
CA VAL A 94 -10.64 3.18 -2.67
C VAL A 94 -10.33 3.94 -1.39
N ASN A 95 -9.08 3.90 -0.89
CA ASN A 95 -8.72 4.64 0.33
C ASN A 95 -8.79 6.15 0.08
N PRO A 96 -9.68 6.91 0.78
CA PRO A 96 -9.93 8.31 0.47
C PRO A 96 -8.69 9.20 0.62
N ALA A 97 -7.90 8.98 1.66
CA ALA A 97 -6.69 9.76 1.92
C ALA A 97 -5.61 9.47 0.86
N PHE A 98 -5.42 8.18 0.52
CA PHE A 98 -4.42 7.78 -0.48
C PHE A 98 -4.78 8.27 -1.87
N ARG A 99 -6.04 8.07 -2.29
CA ARG A 99 -6.57 8.55 -3.57
C ARG A 99 -6.37 10.06 -3.72
N ARG A 100 -6.68 10.80 -2.65
CA ARG A 100 -6.57 12.26 -2.68
C ARG A 100 -5.11 12.71 -2.73
N LEU A 101 -4.21 12.08 -1.97
CA LEU A 101 -2.78 12.36 -2.02
C LEU A 101 -2.19 12.10 -3.41
N VAL A 102 -2.55 10.98 -4.05
CA VAL A 102 -2.09 10.66 -5.41
C VAL A 102 -2.61 11.66 -6.44
N ALA A 103 -3.88 12.09 -6.32
CA ALA A 103 -4.49 13.02 -7.26
C ALA A 103 -3.94 14.45 -7.13
N ASP A 104 -3.70 14.93 -5.91
CA ASP A 104 -3.30 16.31 -5.64
C ASP A 104 -1.76 16.51 -5.71
N ASP A 105 -0.98 15.53 -5.27
CA ASP A 105 0.48 15.58 -5.23
C ASP A 105 1.10 14.20 -5.42
N PRO A 106 1.16 13.67 -6.65
CA PRO A 106 1.78 12.38 -6.93
C PRO A 106 3.27 12.35 -6.52
N GLN A 107 3.96 13.50 -6.56
CA GLN A 107 5.34 13.61 -6.10
C GLN A 107 5.50 13.29 -4.62
N ARG A 108 4.46 13.51 -3.83
CA ARG A 108 4.43 13.16 -2.40
C ARG A 108 4.62 11.66 -2.19
N LEU A 109 3.93 10.83 -2.97
CA LEU A 109 4.08 9.37 -2.89
C LEU A 109 5.47 8.92 -3.32
N VAL A 110 6.01 9.51 -4.39
CA VAL A 110 7.38 9.23 -4.84
C VAL A 110 8.40 9.59 -3.75
N ASN A 111 8.29 10.78 -3.16
CA ASN A 111 9.18 11.23 -2.10
C ASN A 111 9.08 10.33 -0.85
N PHE A 112 7.85 9.93 -0.51
CA PHE A 112 7.60 9.00 0.60
C PHE A 112 8.25 7.63 0.35
N SER A 113 8.10 7.08 -0.85
CA SER A 113 8.70 5.79 -1.23
C SER A 113 10.23 5.83 -1.24
N ARG A 114 10.83 6.98 -1.55
CA ARG A 114 12.29 7.17 -1.56
C ARG A 114 12.88 7.46 -0.18
N SER A 115 12.06 7.71 0.82
CA SER A 115 12.53 8.03 2.17
C SER A 115 13.03 6.78 2.87
N SER A 116 14.34 6.67 3.07
CA SER A 116 14.95 5.59 3.85
C SER A 116 14.57 5.65 5.34
N GLU A 117 14.28 6.84 5.87
CA GLU A 117 13.89 7.02 7.28
C GLU A 117 12.54 6.37 7.61
N LEU A 118 11.64 6.29 6.63
CA LEU A 118 10.30 5.73 6.82
C LEU A 118 10.25 4.22 6.52
N GLY A 119 11.23 3.68 5.79
CA GLY A 119 11.33 2.26 5.47
C GLY A 119 10.12 1.69 4.71
N ALA A 120 9.33 2.55 4.04
CA ALA A 120 8.07 2.15 3.41
C ALA A 120 8.28 1.10 2.31
N MET A 121 9.30 1.29 1.46
CA MET A 121 9.64 0.33 0.42
C MET A 121 10.21 -0.97 1.01
N ASP A 122 11.00 -0.88 2.08
CA ASP A 122 11.54 -2.07 2.74
C ASP A 122 10.42 -2.89 3.39
N LEU A 123 9.45 -2.22 4.01
CA LEU A 123 8.26 -2.88 4.55
C LEU A 123 7.43 -3.55 3.43
N ALA A 124 7.22 -2.85 2.32
CA ALA A 124 6.49 -3.39 1.18
C ALA A 124 7.19 -4.61 0.56
N ARG A 125 8.51 -4.53 0.34
CA ARG A 125 9.29 -5.68 -0.15
C ARG A 125 9.26 -6.86 0.82
N ALA A 126 9.41 -6.60 2.11
CA ALA A 126 9.34 -7.65 3.14
C ALA A 126 7.97 -8.35 3.13
N LEU A 127 6.87 -7.60 2.96
CA LEU A 127 5.53 -8.16 2.81
C LEU A 127 5.45 -9.08 1.60
N VAL A 128 5.81 -8.58 0.41
CA VAL A 128 5.74 -9.36 -0.83
C VAL A 128 6.62 -10.60 -0.73
N ALA A 129 7.84 -10.48 -0.22
CA ALA A 129 8.74 -11.61 -0.01
C ALA A 129 8.14 -12.63 0.98
N THR A 130 7.48 -12.18 2.06
CA THR A 130 6.79 -13.06 3.00
C THR A 130 5.67 -13.83 2.31
N VAL A 131 4.82 -13.14 1.55
CA VAL A 131 3.74 -13.78 0.78
C VAL A 131 4.29 -14.86 -0.14
N LEU A 132 5.36 -14.58 -0.88
CA LEU A 132 5.99 -15.55 -1.78
C LEU A 132 6.49 -16.79 -1.05
N VAL A 133 7.15 -16.62 0.10
CA VAL A 133 7.72 -17.73 0.88
C VAL A 133 6.62 -18.56 1.58
N THR A 134 5.54 -17.91 2.01
CA THR A 134 4.46 -18.60 2.75
C THR A 134 3.42 -19.24 1.83
N SER A 135 3.27 -18.78 0.59
CA SER A 135 2.32 -19.34 -0.38
C SER A 135 2.64 -20.79 -0.77
N GLU A 136 3.92 -21.15 -0.79
CA GLU A 136 4.35 -22.52 -1.13
C GLU A 136 5.59 -22.89 -0.28
N PRO A 137 5.38 -23.31 0.98
CA PRO A 137 6.47 -23.66 1.87
C PRO A 137 7.31 -24.82 1.33
N GLY A 138 8.63 -24.60 1.18
CA GLY A 138 9.57 -25.61 0.69
C GLY A 138 9.75 -25.65 -0.82
N SER A 139 9.05 -24.87 -1.58
CA SER A 139 9.30 -24.70 -3.01
C SER A 139 10.49 -23.75 -3.23
N ALA A 140 11.41 -24.15 -4.10
CA ALA A 140 12.48 -23.27 -4.56
C ALA A 140 11.90 -22.38 -5.67
N LEU A 141 11.65 -21.13 -5.35
CA LEU A 141 11.28 -20.16 -6.38
C LEU A 141 12.41 -20.04 -7.41
N PRO A 142 12.10 -20.05 -8.70
CA PRO A 142 13.11 -19.92 -9.76
C PRO A 142 13.73 -18.53 -9.82
N ILE A 143 13.16 -17.58 -9.11
CA ILE A 143 13.60 -16.18 -9.01
C ILE A 143 13.79 -15.83 -7.54
N ASP A 144 14.81 -15.01 -7.25
CA ASP A 144 15.02 -14.46 -5.92
C ASP A 144 13.78 -13.67 -5.46
N ALA A 145 13.20 -14.08 -4.33
CA ALA A 145 11.98 -13.48 -3.78
C ALA A 145 12.12 -11.97 -3.52
N ILE A 146 13.30 -11.50 -3.16
CA ILE A 146 13.59 -10.08 -2.95
C ILE A 146 13.53 -9.28 -4.26
N HIS A 147 14.10 -9.82 -5.34
CA HIS A 147 14.07 -9.15 -6.64
C HIS A 147 12.66 -9.11 -7.22
N LEU A 148 11.90 -10.20 -7.06
CA LEU A 148 10.50 -10.22 -7.47
C LEU A 148 9.67 -9.26 -6.64
N ALA A 149 9.87 -9.21 -5.33
CA ALA A 149 9.21 -8.28 -4.45
C ALA A 149 9.47 -6.82 -4.86
N ASP A 150 10.70 -6.50 -5.24
CA ASP A 150 11.05 -5.16 -5.74
C ASP A 150 10.27 -4.79 -7.00
N ILE A 151 10.19 -5.69 -7.97
CA ILE A 151 9.42 -5.49 -9.22
C ILE A 151 7.93 -5.28 -8.91
N VAL A 152 7.34 -6.12 -8.07
CA VAL A 152 5.92 -6.03 -7.69
C VAL A 152 5.61 -4.70 -7.01
N CYS A 153 6.47 -4.25 -6.08
CA CYS A 153 6.31 -2.96 -5.42
C CYS A 153 6.36 -1.78 -6.42
N HIS A 154 7.28 -1.83 -7.38
CA HIS A 154 7.37 -0.80 -8.41
C HIS A 154 6.17 -0.80 -9.35
N LEU A 155 5.65 -1.97 -9.74
CA LEU A 155 4.41 -2.09 -10.51
C LEU A 155 3.22 -1.50 -9.73
N ALA A 156 3.05 -1.84 -8.46
CA ALA A 156 1.98 -1.29 -7.63
C ALA A 156 2.02 0.25 -7.58
N ILE A 157 3.21 0.83 -7.42
CA ILE A 157 3.40 2.29 -7.43
C ILE A 157 3.09 2.87 -8.82
N ALA A 158 3.54 2.22 -9.89
CA ALA A 158 3.28 2.67 -11.25
C ALA A 158 1.78 2.73 -11.54
N TYR A 159 1.03 1.68 -11.22
CA TYR A 159 -0.43 1.65 -11.39
C TYR A 159 -1.18 2.63 -10.48
N ALA A 160 -0.63 2.94 -9.31
CA ALA A 160 -1.20 3.96 -8.43
C ALA A 160 -1.00 5.37 -8.97
N LEU A 161 0.17 5.67 -9.56
CA LEU A 161 0.53 7.00 -10.05
C LEU A 161 0.03 7.28 -11.47
N VAL A 162 -0.09 6.25 -12.30
CA VAL A 162 -0.51 6.35 -13.70
C VAL A 162 -1.76 5.50 -13.87
N PRO A 163 -2.95 6.07 -13.58
CA PRO A 163 -4.21 5.33 -13.61
C PRO A 163 -4.69 5.00 -15.03
N ASP A 164 -4.14 5.65 -16.06
CA ASP A 164 -4.44 5.37 -17.45
C ASP A 164 -3.77 4.06 -17.88
N SER A 165 -4.57 3.03 -18.04
CA SER A 165 -4.13 1.68 -18.41
C SER A 165 -5.06 1.13 -19.49
N SER A 166 -4.49 0.39 -20.46
CA SER A 166 -5.27 -0.36 -21.47
C SER A 166 -5.96 -1.59 -20.88
N MET A 167 -5.56 -2.01 -19.68
CA MET A 167 -6.24 -3.06 -18.93
C MET A 167 -7.24 -2.41 -17.97
N ASP A 168 -8.43 -2.98 -17.88
CA ASP A 168 -9.38 -2.59 -16.84
C ASP A 168 -8.91 -3.17 -15.50
N VAL A 169 -8.16 -2.34 -14.76
CA VAL A 169 -7.69 -2.73 -13.42
C VAL A 169 -8.79 -2.64 -12.35
N GLU A 170 -10.01 -2.20 -12.72
CA GLU A 170 -11.21 -2.29 -11.89
C GLU A 170 -11.86 -3.67 -12.05
N ASP A 171 -11.74 -4.28 -13.24
CA ASP A 171 -12.00 -5.71 -13.39
C ASP A 171 -10.83 -6.53 -12.84
N THR A 172 -10.95 -6.84 -11.57
CA THR A 172 -9.91 -7.59 -10.83
C THR A 172 -9.66 -8.97 -11.41
N VAL A 173 -10.67 -9.59 -12.00
CA VAL A 173 -10.57 -10.93 -12.59
C VAL A 173 -9.77 -10.87 -13.87
N GLU A 174 -10.06 -9.93 -14.76
CA GLU A 174 -9.31 -9.73 -16.00
C GLU A 174 -7.85 -9.40 -15.70
N PHE A 175 -7.61 -8.43 -14.80
CA PHE A 175 -6.26 -8.03 -14.40
C PHE A 175 -5.45 -9.21 -13.87
N GLN A 176 -6.01 -9.99 -12.95
CA GLN A 176 -5.36 -11.17 -12.38
C GLN A 176 -5.05 -12.21 -13.45
N GLN A 177 -5.99 -12.49 -14.36
CA GLN A 177 -5.77 -13.46 -15.44
C GLN A 177 -4.64 -13.04 -16.38
N VAL A 178 -4.60 -11.76 -16.77
CA VAL A 178 -3.53 -11.24 -17.62
C VAL A 178 -2.19 -11.32 -16.90
N PHE A 179 -2.15 -10.90 -15.64
CA PHE A 179 -0.94 -10.96 -14.82
C PHE A 179 -0.43 -12.38 -14.66
N LEU A 180 -1.32 -13.34 -14.35
CA LEU A 180 -0.97 -14.76 -14.21
C LEU A 180 -0.44 -15.37 -15.53
N ARG A 181 -0.99 -14.99 -16.68
CA ARG A 181 -0.45 -15.44 -17.97
C ARG A 181 0.95 -14.92 -18.27
N LEU A 182 1.28 -13.73 -17.79
CA LEU A 182 2.58 -13.10 -18.01
C LEU A 182 3.64 -13.61 -17.01
N VAL A 183 3.29 -13.69 -15.74
CA VAL A 183 4.23 -13.91 -14.63
C VAL A 183 4.21 -15.38 -14.16
N GLY A 184 3.09 -16.07 -14.28
CA GLY A 184 2.93 -17.45 -13.86
C GLY A 184 4.02 -18.40 -14.38
N PRO A 185 4.35 -18.40 -15.66
CA PRO A 185 5.42 -19.25 -16.20
C PRO A 185 6.79 -18.97 -15.59
N ALA A 186 7.08 -17.72 -15.22
CA ALA A 186 8.32 -17.33 -14.57
C ALA A 186 8.39 -17.76 -13.10
N LEU A 187 7.24 -18.02 -12.48
CA LEU A 187 7.10 -18.47 -11.08
C LEU A 187 6.85 -19.98 -10.97
N GLY A 188 7.03 -20.73 -12.06
CA GLY A 188 6.87 -22.19 -12.03
C GLY A 188 5.42 -22.66 -12.04
N ALA A 189 4.44 -21.79 -12.23
CA ALA A 189 3.06 -22.20 -12.46
C ALA A 189 2.99 -22.97 -13.78
N HIS A 190 2.97 -24.31 -13.69
CA HIS A 190 2.78 -25.16 -14.85
C HIS A 190 1.39 -24.88 -15.43
N ARG A 191 1.32 -24.70 -16.74
CA ARG A 191 0.06 -24.84 -17.46
C ARG A 191 -0.33 -26.30 -17.33
N ASP A 192 -1.39 -26.60 -16.60
CA ASP A 192 -2.15 -27.80 -16.83
C ASP A 192 -2.71 -27.67 -18.25
N THR A 193 -1.95 -28.21 -19.20
CA THR A 193 -2.41 -28.43 -20.57
C THR A 193 -3.07 -29.80 -20.57
N ASP A 194 -4.38 -29.81 -20.39
CA ASP A 194 -5.26 -30.80 -21.00
C ASP A 194 -5.89 -30.25 -22.27
#